data_79d2d692c96f294d9fa3c164328b3c44
#
_entry.id   79d2d692c96f294d9fa3c164328b3c44
#
_cell.length_a   1.000
_cell.length_b   1.000
_cell.length_c   1.000
_cell.angle_alpha   90.00
_cell.angle_beta   90.00
_cell.angle_gamma   90.00
#
_symmetry.space_group_name_H-M   'P 1'
#
loop_
_entity.id
_entity.type
_entity.pdbx_description
1 polymer ?
#
loop_
_entity_poly.entity_id
_entity_poly.type
_entity_poly.pdbx_seq_one_letter_code
_entity_poly.pdbx_strand_id
1 'polypeptide(L)'
;MERRRFLGHSAWALAGACTGAWTHAGGKRPPNFIIVFCDDLGYGDIGAFGAKRVHTPNIDRMAREGTALTDYYAAANLCTPSRAGMLTGRYPIRTGLAYEVIMQTDTRGLPQSEVTIAEALKPDYATALIGKWHLGHIAPYWPPTTQGFDLFFGLPYSHDMKPLSLYESTAPGVELTREDVDYPQLQQRFWARAERFIEENRAKPFFLDLALSAPHLPNYPDSSHAGHSRAGAYGDVVEEIDSIVGRLLAKLRTLGIERDTLVILTSDNGPWFEGSPGTLRQRKGGGGYDGGYRVPFIARQPGVIPAGRSVHSIAMAIDLLPTFCRMANKSSPAGVEIDGRDITDVLLRATQSPHDELVLFDNEDVVAIRTQSWKYVASDYYRYGIISLEGRGYPQLYDMSADEPENYSVATRHPDVLADLQARLESARQTFAPFKSKDLPEFWRSFKKR
;
A
#
# COMPACT_ATOMS: atom_id res chain seq x y z
N MET A 1 8.46 -24.69 72.37
CA MET A 1 7.99 -26.00 71.85
C MET A 1 7.24 -25.77 70.56
N GLU A 2 7.64 -26.55 69.61
CA GLU A 2 7.11 -26.76 68.25
C GLU A 2 7.07 -25.56 67.25
N ARG A 3 8.09 -25.59 66.39
CA ARG A 3 8.15 -24.93 65.12
C ARG A 3 7.29 -25.67 64.09
N ARG A 4 6.32 -25.00 63.44
CA ARG A 4 5.70 -25.50 62.21
C ARG A 4 6.26 -24.73 61.03
N ARG A 5 6.97 -25.47 60.16
CA ARG A 5 7.42 -25.03 58.83
C ARG A 5 6.23 -24.95 57.89
N PHE A 6 6.04 -23.81 57.24
CA PHE A 6 5.18 -23.71 56.06
C PHE A 6 6.06 -23.80 54.80
N LEU A 7 5.86 -24.86 54.04
CA LEU A 7 6.40 -25.04 52.70
C LEU A 7 5.51 -24.25 51.75
N GLY A 8 6.08 -23.22 51.13
CA GLY A 8 5.43 -22.48 50.05
C GLY A 8 5.60 -23.24 48.70
N HIS A 9 4.48 -23.64 48.12
CA HIS A 9 4.45 -24.16 46.77
C HIS A 9 4.32 -22.98 45.80
N SER A 10 5.40 -22.69 45.07
CA SER A 10 5.37 -21.74 43.94
C SER A 10 4.71 -22.43 42.75
N ALA A 11 3.47 -22.06 42.45
CA ALA A 11 2.81 -22.46 41.23
C ALA A 11 3.30 -21.54 40.09
N TRP A 12 4.10 -22.08 39.19
CA TRP A 12 4.42 -21.47 37.94
C TRP A 12 3.20 -21.56 37.02
N ALA A 13 2.53 -20.43 36.79
CA ALA A 13 1.52 -20.33 35.76
C ALA A 13 2.23 -20.28 34.39
N LEU A 14 2.18 -21.37 33.66
CA LEU A 14 2.50 -21.42 32.25
C LEU A 14 1.44 -20.59 31.50
N ALA A 15 1.80 -19.38 31.07
CA ALA A 15 1.03 -18.62 30.10
C ALA A 15 1.14 -19.36 28.76
N GLY A 16 0.17 -20.18 28.45
CA GLY A 16 0.00 -20.80 27.15
C GLY A 16 -0.32 -19.73 26.12
N ALA A 17 0.62 -19.44 25.24
CA ALA A 17 0.36 -18.68 24.04
C ALA A 17 -0.66 -19.44 23.19
N CYS A 18 -1.92 -19.02 23.22
CA CYS A 18 -2.94 -19.49 22.29
C CYS A 18 -2.61 -18.92 20.91
N THR A 19 -1.75 -19.60 20.16
CA THR A 19 -1.70 -19.46 18.71
C THR A 19 -2.99 -20.07 18.18
N GLY A 20 -4.03 -19.25 18.09
CA GLY A 20 -5.28 -19.65 17.46
C GLY A 20 -5.03 -19.92 15.98
N ALA A 21 -4.78 -21.18 15.65
CA ALA A 21 -4.83 -21.63 14.27
C ALA A 21 -6.23 -21.26 13.71
N TRP A 22 -6.26 -20.56 12.61
CA TRP A 22 -7.48 -20.24 11.89
C TRP A 22 -8.05 -21.54 11.33
N THR A 23 -8.77 -22.29 12.15
CA THR A 23 -9.52 -23.46 11.68
C THR A 23 -10.73 -22.95 10.93
N HIS A 24 -10.63 -22.92 9.58
CA HIS A 24 -11.80 -22.96 8.74
C HIS A 24 -12.58 -24.21 9.13
N ALA A 25 -13.71 -24.06 9.81
CA ALA A 25 -14.60 -25.15 10.14
C ALA A 25 -15.09 -25.80 8.82
N GLY A 26 -14.53 -26.96 8.52
CA GLY A 26 -14.79 -27.74 7.30
C GLY A 26 -13.97 -27.24 6.11
N GLY A 27 -12.97 -27.96 5.66
CA GLY A 27 -12.06 -27.82 4.51
C GLY A 27 -12.37 -26.80 3.42
N LYS A 28 -12.58 -25.54 3.78
CA LYS A 28 -12.84 -24.45 2.83
C LYS A 28 -11.52 -24.05 2.16
N ARG A 29 -11.61 -23.89 0.86
CA ARG A 29 -10.57 -23.34 -0.01
C ARG A 29 -10.04 -22.02 0.57
N PRO A 30 -8.72 -21.77 0.52
CA PRO A 30 -8.15 -20.45 0.86
C PRO A 30 -8.78 -19.35 -0.01
N PRO A 31 -8.93 -18.10 0.51
CA PRO A 31 -9.57 -17.03 -0.22
C PRO A 31 -8.75 -16.60 -1.45
N ASN A 32 -9.42 -16.12 -2.49
CA ASN A 32 -8.78 -15.35 -3.53
C ASN A 32 -8.45 -13.95 -2.98
N PHE A 33 -7.41 -13.31 -3.49
CA PHE A 33 -7.03 -11.94 -3.17
C PHE A 33 -7.05 -11.08 -4.43
N ILE A 34 -7.71 -9.94 -4.35
CA ILE A 34 -7.69 -8.91 -5.39
C ILE A 34 -7.34 -7.58 -4.72
N ILE A 35 -6.28 -6.93 -5.19
CA ILE A 35 -5.98 -5.53 -4.85
C ILE A 35 -6.35 -4.69 -6.07
N VAL A 36 -7.27 -3.75 -5.92
CA VAL A 36 -7.46 -2.64 -6.86
C VAL A 36 -6.52 -1.53 -6.37
N PHE A 37 -5.36 -1.44 -7.01
CA PHE A 37 -4.26 -0.58 -6.60
C PHE A 37 -4.19 0.63 -7.52
N CYS A 38 -4.65 1.78 -7.02
CA CYS A 38 -4.68 3.02 -7.78
C CYS A 38 -3.33 3.74 -7.74
N ASP A 39 -3.08 4.58 -8.75
CA ASP A 39 -1.86 5.39 -8.88
C ASP A 39 -2.20 6.86 -8.60
N ASP A 40 -1.74 7.41 -7.47
CA ASP A 40 -1.99 8.78 -7.01
C ASP A 40 -3.46 9.08 -6.60
N LEU A 41 -4.25 8.10 -6.19
CA LEU A 41 -5.60 8.35 -5.68
C LEU A 41 -5.55 8.97 -4.29
N GLY A 42 -6.08 10.18 -4.17
CA GLY A 42 -6.09 10.91 -2.90
C GLY A 42 -7.09 10.38 -1.88
N TYR A 43 -6.78 10.59 -0.60
CA TYR A 43 -7.65 10.21 0.52
C TYR A 43 -9.05 10.80 0.39
N GLY A 44 -9.17 12.06 -0.05
CA GLY A 44 -10.43 12.77 -0.22
C GLY A 44 -11.07 12.64 -1.61
N ASP A 45 -10.65 11.72 -2.47
CA ASP A 45 -11.14 11.59 -3.84
C ASP A 45 -12.30 10.61 -4.02
N ILE A 46 -12.69 9.89 -2.97
CA ILE A 46 -13.82 8.96 -3.01
C ILE A 46 -14.89 9.33 -1.97
N GLY A 47 -16.17 9.05 -2.27
CA GLY A 47 -17.30 9.47 -1.44
C GLY A 47 -17.24 8.91 -0.03
N ALA A 48 -16.82 7.65 0.14
CA ALA A 48 -16.66 7.01 1.45
C ALA A 48 -15.64 7.71 2.37
N PHE A 49 -14.74 8.53 1.82
CA PHE A 49 -13.74 9.33 2.54
C PHE A 49 -13.99 10.85 2.41
N GLY A 50 -15.18 11.25 1.96
CA GLY A 50 -15.65 12.63 2.04
C GLY A 50 -15.59 13.44 0.75
N ALA A 51 -15.29 12.84 -0.42
CA ALA A 51 -15.37 13.51 -1.71
C ALA A 51 -16.78 14.07 -1.97
N LYS A 52 -16.84 15.30 -2.49
CA LYS A 52 -18.11 15.99 -2.80
C LYS A 52 -18.27 16.28 -4.30
N ARG A 53 -17.20 16.23 -5.07
CA ARG A 53 -17.18 16.59 -6.50
C ARG A 53 -17.01 15.39 -7.42
N VAL A 54 -16.46 14.31 -6.93
CA VAL A 54 -16.28 13.03 -7.63
C VAL A 54 -17.36 12.09 -7.16
N HIS A 55 -17.96 11.32 -8.07
CA HIS A 55 -19.07 10.43 -7.78
C HIS A 55 -18.63 8.96 -7.85
N THR A 56 -18.54 8.31 -6.68
CA THR A 56 -18.00 6.94 -6.55
C THR A 56 -18.97 5.96 -5.89
N PRO A 57 -20.19 5.76 -6.47
CA PRO A 57 -21.25 4.98 -5.82
C PRO A 57 -20.91 3.50 -5.62
N ASN A 58 -20.08 2.90 -6.47
CA ASN A 58 -19.68 1.49 -6.36
C ASN A 58 -18.61 1.30 -5.27
N ILE A 59 -17.63 2.19 -5.19
CA ILE A 59 -16.61 2.22 -4.13
C ILE A 59 -17.29 2.52 -2.79
N ASP A 60 -18.22 3.48 -2.74
CA ASP A 60 -18.98 3.80 -1.54
C ASP A 60 -19.85 2.62 -1.07
N ARG A 61 -20.42 1.86 -2.03
CA ARG A 61 -21.11 0.60 -1.71
C ARG A 61 -20.14 -0.45 -1.18
N MET A 62 -18.96 -0.59 -1.79
CA MET A 62 -17.91 -1.50 -1.30
C MET A 62 -17.54 -1.19 0.14
N ALA A 63 -17.41 0.10 0.51
CA ALA A 63 -17.15 0.53 1.88
C ALA A 63 -18.31 0.18 2.84
N ARG A 64 -19.55 0.40 2.42
CA ARG A 64 -20.72 0.00 3.22
C ARG A 64 -20.87 -1.51 3.40
N GLU A 65 -20.42 -2.30 2.43
CA GLU A 65 -20.44 -3.77 2.45
C GLU A 65 -19.18 -4.40 3.05
N GLY A 66 -18.20 -3.59 3.46
CA GLY A 66 -16.90 -4.00 3.98
C GLY A 66 -16.44 -3.18 5.18
N THR A 67 -15.13 -3.20 5.41
CA THR A 67 -14.44 -2.43 6.46
C THR A 67 -13.51 -1.43 5.79
N ALA A 68 -13.60 -0.16 6.19
CA ALA A 68 -12.65 0.89 5.83
C ALA A 68 -11.63 1.09 6.96
N LEU A 69 -10.34 1.20 6.62
CA LEU A 69 -9.31 1.67 7.54
C LEU A 69 -9.05 3.14 7.24
N THR A 70 -9.27 4.01 8.23
CA THR A 70 -9.09 5.45 8.05
C THR A 70 -7.66 5.90 8.30
N ASP A 71 -6.87 5.10 9.02
CA ASP A 71 -5.47 5.36 9.33
C ASP A 71 -4.56 4.33 8.63
N TYR A 72 -4.83 4.13 7.33
CA TYR A 72 -4.01 3.27 6.48
C TYR A 72 -3.01 4.09 5.67
N TYR A 73 -1.75 3.67 5.73
CA TYR A 73 -0.62 4.35 5.13
C TYR A 73 -0.06 3.57 3.95
N ALA A 74 0.25 4.25 2.87
CA ALA A 74 1.11 3.72 1.82
C ALA A 74 2.51 3.42 2.39
N ALA A 75 3.27 2.52 1.76
CA ALA A 75 4.61 2.19 2.25
C ALA A 75 5.63 3.31 2.02
N ALA A 76 5.32 4.23 1.10
CA ALA A 76 6.07 5.46 0.86
C ALA A 76 5.16 6.53 0.25
N ASN A 77 5.66 7.77 0.16
CA ASN A 77 4.98 8.90 -0.45
C ASN A 77 5.22 9.05 -1.96
N LEU A 78 5.81 8.02 -2.61
CA LEU A 78 6.12 7.95 -4.04
C LEU A 78 5.86 6.54 -4.59
N CYS A 79 5.55 6.43 -5.90
CA CYS A 79 5.10 5.20 -6.56
C CYS A 79 6.09 4.02 -6.41
N THR A 80 7.31 4.12 -6.93
CA THR A 80 8.28 3.00 -6.91
C THR A 80 8.52 2.46 -5.51
N PRO A 81 8.91 3.29 -4.51
CA PRO A 81 9.16 2.77 -3.17
C PRO A 81 7.88 2.19 -2.55
N SER A 82 6.72 2.81 -2.74
CA SER A 82 5.49 2.28 -2.17
C SER A 82 5.10 0.92 -2.76
N ARG A 83 5.20 0.74 -4.07
CA ARG A 83 4.91 -0.53 -4.75
C ARG A 83 5.89 -1.62 -4.30
N ALA A 84 7.18 -1.30 -4.13
CA ALA A 84 8.18 -2.23 -3.58
C ALA A 84 7.79 -2.66 -2.17
N GLY A 85 7.46 -1.73 -1.29
CA GLY A 85 7.07 -2.03 0.10
C GLY A 85 5.79 -2.87 0.17
N MET A 86 4.76 -2.53 -0.58
CA MET A 86 3.50 -3.27 -0.61
C MET A 86 3.70 -4.72 -1.04
N LEU A 87 4.47 -4.96 -2.10
CA LEU A 87 4.68 -6.32 -2.60
C LEU A 87 5.58 -7.17 -1.71
N THR A 88 6.57 -6.56 -1.03
CA THR A 88 7.58 -7.31 -0.25
C THR A 88 7.29 -7.40 1.25
N GLY A 89 6.34 -6.59 1.76
CA GLY A 89 6.07 -6.51 3.20
C GLY A 89 7.20 -5.84 4.00
N ARG A 90 8.06 -5.05 3.34
CA ARG A 90 9.25 -4.43 3.93
C ARG A 90 9.25 -2.93 3.71
N TYR A 91 9.87 -2.17 4.60
CA TYR A 91 10.14 -0.78 4.27
C TYR A 91 10.99 -0.67 3.00
N PRO A 92 10.65 0.23 2.07
CA PRO A 92 11.30 0.32 0.75
C PRO A 92 12.83 0.48 0.81
N ILE A 93 13.34 1.09 1.87
CA ILE A 93 14.79 1.27 2.07
C ILE A 93 15.55 -0.06 2.14
N ARG A 94 14.92 -1.15 2.61
CA ARG A 94 15.53 -2.48 2.64
C ARG A 94 15.65 -3.12 1.27
N THR A 95 14.82 -2.70 0.31
CA THR A 95 14.81 -3.23 -1.05
C THR A 95 15.78 -2.48 -1.98
N GLY A 96 16.41 -1.40 -1.52
CA GLY A 96 17.24 -0.51 -2.33
C GLY A 96 16.44 0.41 -3.28
N LEU A 97 15.10 0.46 -3.14
CA LEU A 97 14.21 1.26 -3.98
C LEU A 97 13.53 2.43 -3.25
N ALA A 98 14.10 2.88 -2.11
CA ALA A 98 13.53 4.01 -1.38
C ALA A 98 13.79 5.37 -2.03
N TYR A 99 14.87 5.49 -2.80
CA TYR A 99 15.24 6.78 -3.38
C TYR A 99 14.52 7.03 -4.70
N GLU A 100 13.58 7.96 -4.71
CA GLU A 100 12.85 8.44 -5.88
C GLU A 100 12.19 7.31 -6.72
N VAL A 101 11.49 7.68 -7.76
CA VAL A 101 10.90 6.73 -8.70
C VAL A 101 11.92 6.25 -9.74
N ILE A 102 11.70 5.06 -10.26
CA ILE A 102 12.48 4.51 -11.39
C ILE A 102 12.08 5.26 -12.67
N MET A 103 13.04 6.00 -13.23
CA MET A 103 12.86 6.70 -14.50
C MET A 103 13.15 5.77 -15.67
N GLN A 104 12.68 6.10 -16.88
CA GLN A 104 12.86 5.27 -18.09
C GLN A 104 14.33 5.02 -18.49
N THR A 105 15.26 5.82 -17.99
CA THR A 105 16.71 5.64 -18.20
C THR A 105 17.40 4.95 -17.02
N ASP A 106 16.64 4.61 -15.99
CA ASP A 106 17.16 3.99 -14.77
C ASP A 106 17.42 2.49 -14.99
N THR A 107 18.45 1.97 -14.35
CA THR A 107 18.83 0.55 -14.42
C THR A 107 18.52 -0.22 -13.14
N ARG A 108 17.98 0.47 -12.13
CA ARG A 108 17.51 -0.16 -10.87
C ARG A 108 16.25 -0.99 -11.10
N GLY A 109 16.03 -1.92 -10.20
CA GLY A 109 14.79 -2.67 -10.12
C GLY A 109 14.70 -3.47 -8.83
N LEU A 110 13.55 -4.09 -8.59
CA LEU A 110 13.33 -4.91 -7.42
C LEU A 110 14.28 -6.13 -7.46
N PRO A 111 15.19 -6.27 -6.47
CA PRO A 111 16.12 -7.39 -6.46
C PRO A 111 15.39 -8.74 -6.44
N GLN A 112 15.91 -9.72 -7.17
CA GLN A 112 15.36 -11.08 -7.19
C GLN A 112 15.54 -11.85 -5.86
N SER A 113 16.28 -11.29 -4.92
CA SER A 113 16.39 -11.79 -3.55
C SER A 113 15.21 -11.36 -2.66
N GLU A 114 14.42 -10.40 -3.11
CA GLU A 114 13.18 -10.03 -2.43
C GLU A 114 12.10 -11.09 -2.68
N VAL A 115 11.20 -11.25 -1.72
CA VAL A 115 10.07 -12.16 -1.85
C VAL A 115 8.79 -11.35 -1.91
N THR A 116 8.10 -11.44 -3.04
CA THR A 116 6.83 -10.73 -3.25
C THR A 116 5.63 -11.50 -2.70
N ILE A 117 4.48 -10.83 -2.58
CA ILE A 117 3.19 -11.48 -2.27
C ILE A 117 2.92 -12.64 -3.26
N ALA A 118 3.23 -12.43 -4.56
CA ALA A 118 3.01 -13.44 -5.58
C ALA A 118 3.85 -14.70 -5.31
N GLU A 119 5.13 -14.54 -4.96
CA GLU A 119 6.02 -15.65 -4.62
C GLU A 119 5.63 -16.34 -3.31
N ALA A 120 5.26 -15.55 -2.29
CA ALA A 120 4.85 -16.08 -0.99
C ALA A 120 3.56 -16.93 -1.08
N LEU A 121 2.68 -16.65 -2.03
CA LEU A 121 1.44 -17.39 -2.25
C LEU A 121 1.62 -18.64 -3.12
N LYS A 122 2.72 -18.77 -3.87
CA LYS A 122 2.98 -19.98 -4.67
C LYS A 122 3.30 -21.21 -3.80
N PRO A 123 3.11 -22.43 -4.39
CA PRO A 123 2.56 -22.74 -5.71
C PRO A 123 1.03 -22.79 -5.76
N ASP A 124 0.34 -22.55 -4.65
CA ASP A 124 -1.10 -22.85 -4.51
C ASP A 124 -2.00 -21.84 -5.24
N TYR A 125 -1.47 -20.64 -5.52
CA TYR A 125 -2.20 -19.55 -6.15
C TYR A 125 -1.77 -19.32 -7.60
N ALA A 126 -2.74 -19.08 -8.47
CA ALA A 126 -2.49 -18.40 -9.74
C ALA A 126 -2.27 -16.91 -9.47
N THR A 127 -1.27 -16.29 -10.08
CA THR A 127 -0.87 -14.93 -9.75
C THR A 127 -0.82 -14.04 -10.99
N ALA A 128 -1.38 -12.84 -10.91
CA ALA A 128 -1.32 -11.87 -11.99
C ALA A 128 -1.06 -10.46 -11.47
N LEU A 129 -0.24 -9.71 -12.22
CA LEU A 129 -0.14 -8.26 -12.14
C LEU A 129 -0.68 -7.69 -13.46
N ILE A 130 -1.72 -6.86 -13.36
CA ILE A 130 -2.34 -6.23 -14.52
C ILE A 130 -2.36 -4.72 -14.29
N GLY A 131 -1.57 -3.99 -15.07
CA GLY A 131 -1.40 -2.55 -14.96
C GLY A 131 0.05 -2.11 -14.83
N LYS A 132 0.29 -1.07 -14.01
CA LYS A 132 1.59 -0.44 -13.81
C LYS A 132 2.50 -1.28 -12.88
N TRP A 133 3.69 -1.64 -13.37
CA TRP A 133 4.74 -2.30 -12.57
C TRP A 133 5.58 -1.32 -11.75
N HIS A 134 6.38 -0.51 -12.41
CA HIS A 134 7.25 0.55 -11.87
C HIS A 134 8.36 0.08 -10.89
N LEU A 135 8.78 -1.19 -10.99
CA LEU A 135 9.82 -1.78 -10.13
C LEU A 135 11.01 -2.35 -10.93
N GLY A 136 11.34 -1.71 -12.05
CA GLY A 136 12.42 -2.10 -12.96
C GLY A 136 11.89 -2.60 -14.30
N HIS A 137 12.52 -2.16 -15.39
CA HIS A 137 12.06 -2.41 -16.75
C HIS A 137 13.15 -2.99 -17.65
N ILE A 138 14.27 -3.42 -17.05
CA ILE A 138 15.37 -4.10 -17.74
C ILE A 138 15.73 -5.38 -16.97
N ALA A 139 16.35 -6.34 -17.67
CA ALA A 139 16.87 -7.55 -17.02
C ALA A 139 17.91 -7.20 -15.94
N PRO A 140 17.92 -7.93 -14.79
CA PRO A 140 17.13 -9.11 -14.46
C PRO A 140 15.76 -8.79 -13.83
N TYR A 141 15.36 -7.51 -13.72
CA TYR A 141 14.19 -7.03 -12.95
C TYR A 141 12.89 -7.02 -13.77
N TRP A 142 12.97 -7.44 -15.03
CA TRP A 142 11.88 -7.41 -15.99
C TRP A 142 11.79 -8.71 -16.79
N PRO A 143 10.59 -9.18 -17.12
CA PRO A 143 9.25 -8.69 -16.75
C PRO A 143 8.84 -9.12 -15.34
N PRO A 144 7.68 -8.62 -14.79
CA PRO A 144 7.18 -9.01 -13.47
C PRO A 144 6.99 -10.51 -13.24
N THR A 145 6.90 -11.30 -14.29
CA THR A 145 6.89 -12.77 -14.20
C THR A 145 8.18 -13.35 -13.61
N THR A 146 9.27 -12.59 -13.56
CA THR A 146 10.50 -12.97 -12.83
C THR A 146 10.40 -12.77 -11.33
N GLN A 147 9.29 -12.15 -10.86
CA GLN A 147 9.00 -11.84 -9.46
C GLN A 147 7.74 -12.55 -8.96
N GLY A 148 7.53 -13.79 -9.45
CA GLY A 148 6.47 -14.67 -8.95
C GLY A 148 5.11 -14.59 -9.63
N PHE A 149 4.87 -13.63 -10.53
CA PHE A 149 3.61 -13.57 -11.27
C PHE A 149 3.58 -14.58 -12.42
N ASP A 150 2.44 -15.29 -12.58
CA ASP A 150 2.21 -16.19 -13.73
C ASP A 150 1.82 -15.40 -14.97
N LEU A 151 1.20 -14.23 -14.77
CA LEU A 151 0.75 -13.33 -15.80
C LEU A 151 1.14 -11.90 -15.47
N PHE A 152 1.69 -11.22 -16.45
CA PHE A 152 1.79 -9.76 -16.49
C PHE A 152 1.11 -9.22 -17.74
N PHE A 153 0.28 -8.20 -17.58
CA PHE A 153 -0.26 -7.40 -18.69
C PHE A 153 -0.26 -5.93 -18.27
N GLY A 154 0.58 -5.09 -18.86
CA GLY A 154 0.67 -3.72 -18.35
C GLY A 154 1.85 -2.90 -18.84
N LEU A 155 2.16 -1.87 -18.04
CA LEU A 155 3.17 -0.85 -18.30
C LEU A 155 4.42 -1.09 -17.46
N PRO A 156 5.61 -0.86 -18.01
CA PRO A 156 6.88 -1.01 -17.29
C PRO A 156 7.07 0.05 -16.19
N TYR A 157 6.52 1.25 -16.40
CA TYR A 157 6.61 2.41 -15.52
C TYR A 157 5.38 3.30 -15.68
N SER A 158 5.40 4.55 -15.19
CA SER A 158 4.26 5.45 -15.26
C SER A 158 3.92 5.85 -16.69
N HIS A 159 2.62 6.06 -16.96
CA HIS A 159 2.12 6.29 -18.32
C HIS A 159 2.49 7.67 -18.92
N ASP A 160 2.99 8.58 -18.11
CA ASP A 160 3.56 9.87 -18.55
C ASP A 160 4.99 9.77 -19.08
N MET A 161 5.69 8.67 -18.79
CA MET A 161 7.07 8.43 -19.24
C MET A 161 7.13 7.89 -20.67
N LYS A 162 8.17 8.28 -21.42
CA LYS A 162 8.37 7.89 -22.83
C LYS A 162 9.79 7.35 -23.05
N PRO A 163 10.00 6.35 -23.92
CA PRO A 163 8.99 5.64 -24.72
C PRO A 163 8.14 4.71 -23.86
N LEU A 164 6.89 4.47 -24.25
CA LEU A 164 5.96 3.62 -23.52
C LEU A 164 5.28 2.63 -24.47
N SER A 165 5.14 1.40 -24.02
CA SER A 165 4.34 0.36 -24.69
C SER A 165 3.59 -0.46 -23.66
N LEU A 166 2.56 -1.13 -24.08
CA LEU A 166 1.81 -2.11 -23.32
C LEU A 166 2.40 -3.49 -23.61
N TYR A 167 2.65 -4.26 -22.55
CA TYR A 167 3.31 -5.57 -22.63
C TYR A 167 2.46 -6.67 -22.05
N GLU A 168 2.59 -7.89 -22.57
CA GLU A 168 2.08 -9.11 -21.93
C GLU A 168 3.18 -10.16 -21.82
N SER A 169 3.24 -10.84 -20.68
CA SER A 169 4.12 -11.98 -20.41
C SER A 169 3.37 -13.02 -19.60
N THR A 170 3.51 -14.30 -19.97
CA THR A 170 2.84 -15.41 -19.30
C THR A 170 3.81 -16.38 -18.60
N ALA A 171 5.12 -16.16 -18.72
CA ALA A 171 6.15 -16.91 -18.00
C ALA A 171 7.50 -16.19 -18.07
N PRO A 172 8.42 -16.44 -17.09
CA PRO A 172 9.79 -15.97 -17.17
C PRO A 172 10.48 -16.48 -18.43
N GLY A 173 11.21 -15.61 -19.14
CA GLY A 173 11.96 -15.94 -20.33
C GLY A 173 11.14 -16.15 -21.61
N VAL A 174 9.83 -16.02 -21.56
CA VAL A 174 8.97 -15.98 -22.74
C VAL A 174 9.05 -14.60 -23.38
N GLU A 175 9.09 -14.56 -24.71
CA GLU A 175 9.06 -13.29 -25.45
C GLU A 175 7.85 -12.46 -25.07
N LEU A 176 8.11 -11.19 -24.74
CA LEU A 176 7.08 -10.22 -24.41
C LEU A 176 6.34 -9.79 -25.66
N THR A 177 5.03 -9.95 -25.68
CA THR A 177 4.22 -9.22 -26.67
C THR A 177 4.24 -7.74 -26.33
N ARG A 178 4.25 -6.91 -27.39
CA ARG A 178 4.33 -5.45 -27.25
C ARG A 178 3.33 -4.80 -28.18
N GLU A 179 2.60 -3.83 -27.62
CA GLU A 179 1.60 -3.05 -28.35
C GLU A 179 1.73 -1.56 -28.06
N ASP A 180 1.22 -0.74 -28.96
CA ASP A 180 1.10 0.69 -28.74
C ASP A 180 0.02 0.98 -27.67
N VAL A 181 0.24 2.05 -26.89
CA VAL A 181 -0.69 2.44 -25.84
C VAL A 181 -1.80 3.31 -26.42
N ASP A 182 -3.03 2.81 -26.33
CA ASP A 182 -4.25 3.59 -26.50
C ASP A 182 -4.66 4.15 -25.12
N TYR A 183 -4.28 5.38 -24.84
CA TYR A 183 -4.42 6.01 -23.51
C TYR A 183 -5.86 6.05 -23.01
N PRO A 184 -6.87 6.49 -23.79
CA PRO A 184 -8.26 6.48 -23.35
C PRO A 184 -8.84 5.08 -23.10
N GLN A 185 -8.27 4.03 -23.71
CA GLN A 185 -8.72 2.65 -23.50
C GLN A 185 -7.90 1.90 -22.45
N LEU A 186 -6.86 2.51 -21.89
CA LEU A 186 -5.86 1.81 -21.09
C LEU A 186 -6.49 1.12 -19.85
N GLN A 187 -7.30 1.84 -19.08
CA GLN A 187 -7.93 1.26 -17.87
C GLN A 187 -8.97 0.18 -18.27
N GLN A 188 -9.67 0.36 -19.38
CA GLN A 188 -10.62 -0.62 -19.91
C GLN A 188 -9.91 -1.91 -20.36
N ARG A 189 -8.73 -1.79 -20.95
CA ARG A 189 -7.89 -2.94 -21.33
C ARG A 189 -7.36 -3.69 -20.11
N PHE A 190 -6.95 -2.98 -19.06
CA PHE A 190 -6.56 -3.60 -17.80
C PHE A 190 -7.73 -4.39 -17.20
N TRP A 191 -8.92 -3.77 -17.15
CA TRP A 191 -10.10 -4.47 -16.66
C TRP A 191 -10.43 -5.71 -17.52
N ALA A 192 -10.47 -5.59 -18.83
CA ALA A 192 -10.80 -6.71 -19.72
C ALA A 192 -9.84 -7.91 -19.52
N ARG A 193 -8.54 -7.62 -19.31
CA ARG A 193 -7.56 -8.68 -19.06
C ARG A 193 -7.72 -9.28 -17.66
N ALA A 194 -8.03 -8.44 -16.67
CA ALA A 194 -8.31 -8.88 -15.30
C ALA A 194 -9.57 -9.75 -15.23
N GLU A 195 -10.64 -9.35 -15.90
CA GLU A 195 -11.89 -10.11 -15.99
C GLU A 195 -11.64 -11.51 -16.54
N ARG A 196 -10.89 -11.62 -17.63
CA ARG A 196 -10.49 -12.91 -18.22
C ARG A 196 -9.66 -13.75 -17.25
N PHE A 197 -8.67 -13.16 -16.58
CA PHE A 197 -7.85 -13.87 -15.59
C PHE A 197 -8.72 -14.44 -14.45
N ILE A 198 -9.69 -13.68 -13.93
CA ILE A 198 -10.61 -14.13 -12.89
C ILE A 198 -11.46 -15.31 -13.40
N GLU A 199 -11.99 -15.24 -14.62
CA GLU A 199 -12.79 -16.31 -15.22
C GLU A 199 -11.98 -17.61 -15.39
N GLU A 200 -10.76 -17.51 -15.92
CA GLU A 200 -9.86 -18.64 -16.17
C GLU A 200 -9.44 -19.34 -14.86
N ASN A 201 -9.33 -18.56 -13.76
CA ASN A 201 -8.83 -19.08 -12.49
C ASN A 201 -9.90 -19.27 -11.39
N ARG A 202 -11.21 -19.09 -11.70
CA ARG A 202 -12.29 -19.19 -10.71
C ARG A 202 -12.32 -20.50 -9.91
N ALA A 203 -11.77 -21.59 -10.45
CA ALA A 203 -11.78 -22.91 -9.84
C ALA A 203 -10.63 -23.15 -8.83
N LYS A 204 -9.60 -22.29 -8.78
CA LYS A 204 -8.46 -22.39 -7.89
C LYS A 204 -8.17 -21.04 -7.20
N PRO A 205 -7.47 -21.01 -6.06
CA PRO A 205 -7.09 -19.74 -5.45
C PRO A 205 -6.27 -18.88 -6.41
N PHE A 206 -6.48 -17.56 -6.37
CA PHE A 206 -5.70 -16.64 -7.18
C PHE A 206 -5.41 -15.34 -6.41
N PHE A 207 -4.30 -14.70 -6.77
CA PHE A 207 -3.93 -13.35 -6.40
C PHE A 207 -3.87 -12.47 -7.64
N LEU A 208 -4.62 -11.39 -7.63
CA LEU A 208 -4.64 -10.37 -8.69
C LEU A 208 -4.24 -9.02 -8.09
N ASP A 209 -3.11 -8.48 -8.54
CA ASP A 209 -2.77 -7.06 -8.38
C ASP A 209 -3.28 -6.31 -9.63
N LEU A 210 -4.47 -5.69 -9.53
CA LEU A 210 -5.03 -4.81 -10.55
C LEU A 210 -4.48 -3.41 -10.31
N ALA A 211 -3.24 -3.20 -10.77
CA ALA A 211 -2.45 -2.00 -10.58
C ALA A 211 -2.80 -0.93 -11.63
N LEU A 212 -3.95 -0.28 -11.46
CA LEU A 212 -4.41 0.78 -12.37
C LEU A 212 -3.38 1.90 -12.44
N SER A 213 -3.14 2.46 -13.63
CA SER A 213 -2.24 3.60 -13.83
C SER A 213 -2.97 4.95 -13.63
N ALA A 214 -4.19 4.91 -13.17
CA ALA A 214 -5.10 6.02 -12.92
C ALA A 214 -5.30 6.20 -11.40
N PRO A 215 -5.59 7.44 -10.94
CA PRO A 215 -5.78 8.69 -11.66
C PRO A 215 -4.49 9.53 -11.87
N HIS A 216 -3.30 8.90 -11.95
CA HIS A 216 -2.05 9.62 -12.22
C HIS A 216 -2.16 10.49 -13.49
N LEU A 217 -1.56 11.68 -13.45
CA LEU A 217 -1.50 12.59 -14.60
C LEU A 217 -0.57 12.08 -15.72
N PRO A 218 -0.86 12.41 -16.98
CA PRO A 218 -2.06 13.08 -17.53
C PRO A 218 -3.28 12.16 -17.53
N ASN A 219 -4.47 12.75 -17.35
CA ASN A 219 -5.71 11.99 -17.30
C ASN A 219 -6.28 11.72 -18.69
N TYR A 220 -6.59 10.47 -18.97
CA TYR A 220 -7.14 9.98 -20.23
C TYR A 220 -8.39 9.12 -19.95
N PRO A 221 -9.53 9.73 -19.58
CA PRO A 221 -10.77 8.98 -19.37
C PRO A 221 -11.23 8.34 -20.67
N ASP A 222 -11.90 7.19 -20.58
CA ASP A 222 -12.55 6.62 -21.74
C ASP A 222 -13.71 7.52 -22.23
N SER A 223 -14.18 7.27 -23.47
CA SER A 223 -15.22 8.09 -24.09
C SER A 223 -16.56 8.07 -23.36
N SER A 224 -16.82 7.07 -22.50
CA SER A 224 -18.07 6.96 -21.74
C SER A 224 -18.02 7.76 -20.43
N HIS A 225 -16.84 8.16 -19.97
CA HIS A 225 -16.65 8.92 -18.74
C HIS A 225 -16.21 10.38 -19.01
N ALA A 226 -15.58 10.64 -20.17
CA ALA A 226 -15.02 11.94 -20.49
C ALA A 226 -16.07 13.08 -20.46
N GLY A 227 -15.80 14.11 -19.64
CA GLY A 227 -16.63 15.31 -19.50
C GLY A 227 -17.85 15.17 -18.58
N HIS A 228 -17.96 14.09 -17.81
CA HIS A 228 -19.11 13.86 -16.94
C HIS A 228 -18.89 14.34 -15.51
N SER A 229 -17.67 14.27 -15.00
CA SER A 229 -17.40 14.60 -13.60
C SER A 229 -17.36 16.12 -13.34
N ARG A 230 -17.82 16.52 -12.17
CA ARG A 230 -17.69 17.89 -11.68
C ARG A 230 -16.25 18.26 -11.29
N ALA A 231 -15.35 17.30 -11.25
CA ALA A 231 -13.94 17.48 -10.94
C ALA A 231 -13.03 17.42 -12.19
N GLY A 232 -13.63 17.62 -13.40
CA GLY A 232 -12.89 17.62 -14.67
C GLY A 232 -12.32 16.26 -15.03
N ALA A 233 -11.30 16.23 -15.88
CA ALA A 233 -10.71 14.98 -16.40
C ALA A 233 -10.17 14.07 -15.29
N TYR A 234 -9.64 14.62 -14.21
CA TYR A 234 -9.25 13.84 -13.04
C TYR A 234 -10.44 13.10 -12.42
N GLY A 235 -11.56 13.82 -12.22
CA GLY A 235 -12.78 13.21 -11.70
C GLY A 235 -13.37 12.17 -12.66
N ASP A 236 -13.34 12.42 -13.97
CA ASP A 236 -13.78 11.47 -14.98
C ASP A 236 -13.05 10.12 -14.85
N VAL A 237 -11.72 10.17 -14.66
CA VAL A 237 -10.90 8.97 -14.50
C VAL A 237 -11.15 8.27 -13.15
N VAL A 238 -11.40 9.01 -12.06
CA VAL A 238 -11.78 8.40 -10.78
C VAL A 238 -13.15 7.73 -10.87
N GLU A 239 -14.12 8.34 -11.58
CA GLU A 239 -15.43 7.76 -11.84
C GLU A 239 -15.34 6.53 -12.77
N GLU A 240 -14.36 6.49 -13.69
CA GLU A 240 -14.02 5.30 -14.45
C GLU A 240 -13.49 4.16 -13.56
N ILE A 241 -12.60 4.46 -12.59
CA ILE A 241 -12.16 3.49 -11.57
C ILE A 241 -13.35 2.95 -10.79
N ASP A 242 -14.27 3.81 -10.37
CA ASP A 242 -15.51 3.39 -9.68
C ASP A 242 -16.33 2.40 -10.52
N SER A 243 -16.46 2.68 -11.82
CA SER A 243 -17.15 1.78 -12.76
C SER A 243 -16.45 0.41 -12.88
N ILE A 244 -15.10 0.39 -12.91
CA ILE A 244 -14.31 -0.84 -12.92
C ILE A 244 -14.55 -1.63 -11.63
N VAL A 245 -14.54 -0.99 -10.46
CA VAL A 245 -14.85 -1.65 -9.18
C VAL A 245 -16.28 -2.23 -9.19
N GLY A 246 -17.25 -1.48 -9.73
CA GLY A 246 -18.61 -1.96 -9.87
C GLY A 246 -18.71 -3.23 -10.69
N ARG A 247 -18.05 -3.27 -11.86
CA ARG A 247 -17.98 -4.44 -12.75
C ARG A 247 -17.25 -5.62 -12.11
N LEU A 248 -16.15 -5.37 -11.39
CA LEU A 248 -15.42 -6.39 -10.64
C LEU A 248 -16.33 -7.10 -9.62
N LEU A 249 -17.00 -6.32 -8.76
CA LEU A 249 -17.90 -6.89 -7.75
C LEU A 249 -19.08 -7.65 -8.36
N ALA A 250 -19.63 -7.15 -9.48
CA ALA A 250 -20.68 -7.84 -10.23
C ALA A 250 -20.17 -9.15 -10.84
N LYS A 251 -18.97 -9.17 -11.43
CA LYS A 251 -18.35 -10.37 -12.02
C LYS A 251 -18.14 -11.45 -10.95
N LEU A 252 -17.58 -11.11 -9.78
CA LEU A 252 -17.37 -12.05 -8.68
C LEU A 252 -18.70 -12.68 -8.21
N ARG A 253 -19.77 -11.88 -8.16
CA ARG A 253 -21.12 -12.36 -7.84
C ARG A 253 -21.66 -13.30 -8.90
N THR A 254 -21.56 -12.93 -10.18
CA THR A 254 -22.02 -13.77 -11.32
C THR A 254 -21.29 -15.11 -11.36
N LEU A 255 -20.00 -15.13 -11.01
CA LEU A 255 -19.20 -16.36 -10.95
C LEU A 255 -19.41 -17.15 -9.65
N GLY A 256 -20.16 -16.62 -8.68
CA GLY A 256 -20.45 -17.28 -7.40
C GLY A 256 -19.26 -17.36 -6.45
N ILE A 257 -18.21 -16.53 -6.67
CA ILE A 257 -16.97 -16.56 -5.88
C ILE A 257 -16.77 -15.31 -5.00
N GLU A 258 -17.77 -14.44 -4.88
CA GLU A 258 -17.63 -13.20 -4.09
C GLU A 258 -17.35 -13.43 -2.60
N ARG A 259 -17.89 -14.54 -2.02
CA ARG A 259 -17.67 -14.92 -0.63
C ARG A 259 -16.29 -15.52 -0.39
N ASP A 260 -15.66 -16.02 -1.44
CA ASP A 260 -14.34 -16.63 -1.41
C ASP A 260 -13.25 -15.66 -1.86
N THR A 261 -13.59 -14.38 -2.07
CA THR A 261 -12.66 -13.38 -2.59
C THR A 261 -12.59 -12.15 -1.67
N LEU A 262 -11.42 -11.89 -1.12
CA LEU A 262 -11.10 -10.61 -0.48
C LEU A 262 -10.73 -9.60 -1.56
N VAL A 263 -11.49 -8.53 -1.66
CA VAL A 263 -11.20 -7.38 -2.53
C VAL A 263 -10.75 -6.22 -1.65
N ILE A 264 -9.58 -5.67 -1.96
CA ILE A 264 -9.04 -4.47 -1.34
C ILE A 264 -8.97 -3.38 -2.40
N LEU A 265 -9.40 -2.16 -2.07
CA LEU A 265 -9.14 -0.94 -2.84
C LEU A 265 -8.23 -0.04 -2.02
N THR A 266 -7.13 0.41 -2.63
CA THR A 266 -6.19 1.37 -2.02
C THR A 266 -5.38 2.09 -3.09
N SER A 267 -4.46 2.97 -2.67
CA SER A 267 -3.55 3.74 -3.54
C SER A 267 -2.09 3.51 -3.16
N ASP A 268 -1.19 3.78 -4.09
CA ASP A 268 0.24 3.67 -3.84
C ASP A 268 0.84 4.85 -3.07
N ASN A 269 0.26 6.02 -3.18
CA ASN A 269 0.59 7.22 -2.40
C ASN A 269 -0.56 8.24 -2.50
N GLY A 270 -0.47 9.34 -1.76
CA GLY A 270 -1.42 10.43 -1.85
C GLY A 270 -1.43 11.12 -3.22
N PRO A 271 -2.38 12.05 -3.46
CA PRO A 271 -2.57 12.70 -4.76
C PRO A 271 -1.41 13.63 -5.10
N TRP A 272 -1.18 13.85 -6.41
CA TRP A 272 -0.15 14.77 -6.88
C TRP A 272 -0.72 16.20 -7.05
N PHE A 273 -0.56 16.83 -8.23
CA PHE A 273 -1.07 18.20 -8.47
C PHE A 273 -2.59 18.26 -8.48
N GLU A 274 -3.24 17.29 -9.10
CA GLU A 274 -4.69 17.10 -9.04
C GLU A 274 -5.05 16.03 -8.01
N GLY A 275 -6.33 15.95 -7.67
CA GLY A 275 -6.80 15.10 -6.60
C GLY A 275 -6.83 15.82 -5.25
N SER A 276 -7.39 15.17 -4.25
CA SER A 276 -7.65 15.73 -2.94
C SER A 276 -7.10 14.85 -1.83
N PRO A 277 -6.19 15.35 -0.99
CA PRO A 277 -5.83 14.65 0.25
C PRO A 277 -6.93 14.77 1.33
N GLY A 278 -8.08 15.37 1.02
CA GLY A 278 -9.10 15.71 2.01
C GLY A 278 -8.63 16.84 2.92
N THR A 279 -8.70 16.60 4.23
CA THR A 279 -8.20 17.52 5.28
C THR A 279 -6.71 17.33 5.57
N LEU A 280 -6.09 16.29 5.03
CA LEU A 280 -4.71 15.89 5.35
C LEU A 280 -3.70 16.89 4.78
N ARG A 281 -2.63 17.11 5.53
CA ARG A 281 -1.55 18.04 5.17
C ARG A 281 -0.64 17.42 4.10
N GLN A 282 -0.20 18.25 3.14
CA GLN A 282 0.69 17.89 2.04
C GLN A 282 0.04 16.93 1.01
N ARG A 283 0.88 16.36 0.14
CA ARG A 283 0.53 15.51 -1.01
C ARG A 283 1.70 14.57 -1.31
N LYS A 284 1.62 13.83 -2.41
CA LYS A 284 2.70 13.00 -2.97
C LYS A 284 4.05 13.72 -2.88
N GLY A 285 5.07 13.05 -2.37
CA GLY A 285 6.40 13.63 -2.16
C GLY A 285 6.48 14.68 -1.06
N GLY A 286 5.44 14.85 -0.25
CA GLY A 286 5.32 15.89 0.78
C GLY A 286 6.00 15.54 2.12
N GLY A 287 7.14 14.86 2.12
CA GLY A 287 7.86 14.48 3.34
C GLY A 287 7.06 13.49 4.20
N GLY A 288 7.09 13.66 5.52
CA GLY A 288 6.45 12.75 6.47
C GLY A 288 4.99 13.05 6.81
N TYR A 289 4.30 13.95 6.10
CA TYR A 289 2.92 14.33 6.39
C TYR A 289 1.89 13.36 5.78
N ASP A 290 0.72 13.29 6.41
CA ASP A 290 -0.33 12.32 6.10
C ASP A 290 -0.85 12.42 4.66
N GLY A 291 -0.95 13.61 4.07
CA GLY A 291 -1.49 13.78 2.72
C GLY A 291 -0.66 13.11 1.61
N GLY A 292 0.61 12.78 1.87
CA GLY A 292 1.43 11.99 0.96
C GLY A 292 1.38 10.48 1.23
N TYR A 293 1.10 10.11 2.48
CA TYR A 293 1.19 8.73 2.95
C TYR A 293 -0.16 8.06 3.21
N ARG A 294 -1.11 8.78 3.81
CA ARG A 294 -2.40 8.23 4.20
C ARG A 294 -3.33 8.18 3.00
N VAL A 295 -3.75 6.98 2.64
CA VAL A 295 -4.51 6.68 1.43
C VAL A 295 -5.82 5.97 1.77
N PRO A 296 -6.83 5.99 0.87
CA PRO A 296 -8.05 5.21 1.08
C PRO A 296 -7.72 3.73 1.19
N PHE A 297 -8.38 3.04 2.12
CA PHE A 297 -8.34 1.58 2.20
C PHE A 297 -9.73 1.04 2.52
N ILE A 298 -10.21 0.14 1.66
CA ILE A 298 -11.48 -0.56 1.84
C ILE A 298 -11.24 -2.04 1.57
N ALA A 299 -11.61 -2.90 2.54
CA ALA A 299 -11.56 -4.35 2.39
C ALA A 299 -12.97 -4.93 2.40
N ARG A 300 -13.30 -5.78 1.42
CA ARG A 300 -14.62 -6.43 1.32
C ARG A 300 -14.47 -7.92 1.01
N GLN A 301 -15.05 -8.75 1.87
CA GLN A 301 -15.31 -10.17 1.62
C GLN A 301 -16.59 -10.56 2.34
N PRO A 302 -17.72 -10.75 1.63
CA PRO A 302 -19.02 -11.02 2.26
C PRO A 302 -19.01 -12.26 3.15
N GLY A 303 -19.47 -12.11 4.39
CA GLY A 303 -19.51 -13.19 5.37
C GLY A 303 -18.17 -13.46 6.09
N VAL A 304 -17.12 -12.73 5.76
CA VAL A 304 -15.80 -12.77 6.44
C VAL A 304 -15.43 -11.41 6.99
N ILE A 305 -15.30 -10.40 6.13
CA ILE A 305 -15.04 -9.01 6.54
C ILE A 305 -16.35 -8.37 6.97
N PRO A 306 -16.44 -7.82 8.20
CA PRO A 306 -17.65 -7.15 8.67
C PRO A 306 -18.04 -5.94 7.82
N ALA A 307 -19.32 -5.80 7.53
CA ALA A 307 -19.86 -4.70 6.73
C ALA A 307 -20.07 -3.41 7.57
N GLY A 308 -19.96 -2.25 6.93
CA GLY A 308 -20.27 -0.94 7.49
C GLY A 308 -19.35 -0.49 8.62
N ARG A 309 -18.12 -1.00 8.67
CA ARG A 309 -17.19 -0.69 9.73
C ARG A 309 -16.13 0.31 9.27
N SER A 310 -15.86 1.30 10.13
CA SER A 310 -14.71 2.21 10.02
C SER A 310 -13.77 1.95 11.20
N VAL A 311 -12.48 1.73 10.92
CA VAL A 311 -11.46 1.36 11.91
C VAL A 311 -10.31 2.35 11.84
N HIS A 312 -9.93 2.90 13.00
CA HIS A 312 -8.90 3.93 13.14
C HIS A 312 -7.52 3.37 13.58
N SER A 313 -7.33 2.06 13.56
CA SER A 313 -6.04 1.46 13.88
C SER A 313 -5.03 1.75 12.76
N ILE A 314 -3.84 2.22 13.13
CA ILE A 314 -2.77 2.44 12.15
C ILE A 314 -2.38 1.13 11.48
N ALA A 315 -2.25 1.16 10.16
CA ALA A 315 -1.79 0.05 9.33
C ALA A 315 -1.05 0.61 8.10
N MET A 316 -0.24 -0.21 7.46
CA MET A 316 0.55 0.23 6.31
C MET A 316 0.53 -0.82 5.19
N ALA A 317 0.80 -0.41 3.97
CA ALA A 317 0.78 -1.30 2.80
C ALA A 317 1.74 -2.50 2.93
N ILE A 318 2.81 -2.38 3.72
CA ILE A 318 3.71 -3.50 4.03
C ILE A 318 3.02 -4.64 4.80
N ASP A 319 1.87 -4.40 5.39
CA ASP A 319 1.11 -5.39 6.18
C ASP A 319 0.38 -6.41 5.31
N LEU A 320 0.20 -6.11 4.01
CA LEU A 320 -0.57 -6.97 3.11
C LEU A 320 0.09 -8.33 2.91
N LEU A 321 1.41 -8.40 2.78
CA LEU A 321 2.12 -9.67 2.61
C LEU A 321 1.91 -10.62 3.80
N PRO A 322 2.23 -10.27 5.06
CA PRO A 322 2.01 -11.17 6.19
C PRO A 322 0.52 -11.46 6.43
N THR A 323 -0.37 -10.51 6.15
CA THR A 323 -1.82 -10.71 6.24
C THR A 323 -2.33 -11.74 5.24
N PHE A 324 -1.92 -11.64 3.98
CA PHE A 324 -2.32 -12.63 2.96
C PHE A 324 -1.72 -14.00 3.24
N CYS A 325 -0.47 -14.08 3.71
CA CYS A 325 0.11 -15.33 4.14
C CYS A 325 -0.74 -15.99 5.23
N ARG A 326 -1.11 -15.24 6.28
CA ARG A 326 -1.98 -15.77 7.35
C ARG A 326 -3.34 -16.21 6.84
N MET A 327 -4.02 -15.38 6.03
CA MET A 327 -5.35 -15.71 5.49
C MET A 327 -5.29 -16.90 4.53
N ALA A 328 -4.17 -17.10 3.83
CA ALA A 328 -3.90 -18.26 2.99
C ALA A 328 -3.43 -19.51 3.78
N ASN A 329 -3.32 -19.41 5.11
CA ASN A 329 -2.74 -20.44 5.97
C ASN A 329 -1.29 -20.80 5.58
N LYS A 330 -0.50 -19.79 5.21
CA LYS A 330 0.92 -19.88 4.88
C LYS A 330 1.76 -19.12 5.91
N SER A 331 3.01 -19.51 6.05
CA SER A 331 4.00 -18.75 6.82
C SER A 331 4.49 -17.55 6.00
N SER A 332 4.81 -16.45 6.68
CA SER A 332 5.57 -15.38 6.04
C SER A 332 6.93 -15.87 5.55
N PRO A 333 7.50 -15.25 4.49
CA PRO A 333 8.77 -15.65 3.93
C PRO A 333 9.87 -15.75 5.00
N ALA A 334 10.63 -16.85 4.97
CA ALA A 334 11.80 -17.05 5.84
C ALA A 334 13.07 -16.49 5.18
N GLY A 335 14.02 -16.07 6.01
CA GLY A 335 15.34 -15.59 5.54
C GLY A 335 15.38 -14.11 5.12
N VAL A 336 14.23 -13.43 5.11
CA VAL A 336 14.13 -11.97 4.92
C VAL A 336 13.42 -11.35 6.12
N GLU A 337 13.84 -10.16 6.51
CA GLU A 337 13.16 -9.41 7.57
C GLU A 337 11.90 -8.75 7.01
N ILE A 338 10.73 -9.12 7.53
CA ILE A 338 9.43 -8.52 7.18
C ILE A 338 9.12 -7.46 8.23
N ASP A 339 8.96 -6.20 7.81
CA ASP A 339 8.58 -5.09 8.68
C ASP A 339 7.07 -5.03 8.90
N GLY A 340 6.29 -5.46 7.91
CA GLY A 340 4.83 -5.55 7.97
C GLY A 340 4.34 -6.50 9.06
N ARG A 341 3.14 -6.25 9.54
CA ARG A 341 2.44 -7.03 10.57
C ARG A 341 1.15 -7.60 10.00
N ASP A 342 0.74 -8.74 10.52
CA ASP A 342 -0.57 -9.29 10.19
C ASP A 342 -1.69 -8.46 10.82
N ILE A 343 -2.50 -7.85 9.97
CA ILE A 343 -3.66 -7.02 10.34
C ILE A 343 -5.00 -7.76 10.19
N THR A 344 -4.99 -9.08 10.09
CA THR A 344 -6.22 -9.87 9.96
C THR A 344 -7.22 -9.55 11.07
N ASP A 345 -6.76 -9.46 12.34
CA ASP A 345 -7.64 -9.17 13.47
C ASP A 345 -8.11 -7.71 13.49
N VAL A 346 -7.34 -6.77 12.94
CA VAL A 346 -7.79 -5.37 12.71
C VAL A 346 -8.98 -5.37 11.74
N LEU A 347 -8.86 -6.09 10.61
CA LEU A 347 -9.91 -6.17 9.59
C LEU A 347 -11.17 -6.89 10.09
N LEU A 348 -11.01 -7.99 10.84
CA LEU A 348 -12.12 -8.84 11.26
C LEU A 348 -12.79 -8.36 12.54
N ARG A 349 -12.03 -7.80 13.48
CA ARG A 349 -12.48 -7.55 14.85
C ARG A 349 -12.31 -6.10 15.30
N ALA A 350 -11.72 -5.24 14.47
CA ALA A 350 -11.36 -3.86 14.81
C ALA A 350 -10.46 -3.80 16.09
N THR A 351 -9.51 -4.69 16.17
CA THR A 351 -8.52 -4.66 17.27
C THR A 351 -7.60 -3.45 17.13
N GLN A 352 -6.85 -3.16 18.18
CA GLN A 352 -5.74 -2.23 18.09
C GLN A 352 -4.73 -2.71 17.04
N SER A 353 -3.98 -1.77 16.50
CA SER A 353 -2.88 -2.06 15.58
C SER A 353 -1.84 -3.00 16.21
N PRO A 354 -1.28 -3.93 15.44
CA PRO A 354 -0.11 -4.68 15.86
C PRO A 354 1.19 -3.86 15.79
N HIS A 355 1.12 -2.63 15.28
CA HIS A 355 2.24 -1.69 15.24
C HIS A 355 2.23 -0.78 16.46
N ASP A 356 3.35 -0.69 17.15
CA ASP A 356 3.60 0.35 18.16
C ASP A 356 3.85 1.70 17.49
N GLU A 357 4.45 1.66 16.28
CA GLU A 357 4.76 2.82 15.46
C GLU A 357 4.88 2.47 13.98
N LEU A 358 4.70 3.48 13.13
CA LEU A 358 5.08 3.46 11.71
C LEU A 358 6.23 4.45 11.51
N VAL A 359 7.25 4.01 10.78
CA VAL A 359 8.38 4.86 10.38
C VAL A 359 8.11 5.45 9.01
N LEU A 360 8.14 6.77 8.90
CA LEU A 360 7.88 7.47 7.64
C LEU A 360 9.20 8.04 7.09
N PHE A 361 9.40 7.82 5.81
CA PHE A 361 10.63 8.21 5.10
C PHE A 361 10.36 9.35 4.12
N ASP A 362 11.36 10.15 3.86
CA ASP A 362 11.42 10.97 2.68
C ASP A 362 12.65 10.52 1.88
N ASN A 363 12.40 9.83 0.77
CA ASN A 363 13.42 9.03 0.12
C ASN A 363 14.05 8.01 1.11
N GLU A 364 15.34 8.15 1.41
CA GLU A 364 16.08 7.26 2.33
C GLU A 364 16.21 7.83 3.74
N ASP A 365 15.67 9.02 4.00
CA ASP A 365 15.75 9.67 5.30
C ASP A 365 14.52 9.38 6.15
N VAL A 366 14.73 8.92 7.38
CA VAL A 366 13.66 8.83 8.37
C VAL A 366 13.29 10.22 8.82
N VAL A 367 12.07 10.65 8.51
CA VAL A 367 11.60 12.03 8.72
C VAL A 367 10.46 12.15 9.72
N ALA A 368 9.75 11.06 10.01
CA ALA A 368 8.67 11.09 10.99
C ALA A 368 8.43 9.72 11.64
N ILE A 369 7.84 9.75 12.85
CA ILE A 369 7.31 8.58 13.58
C ILE A 369 5.83 8.81 13.84
N ARG A 370 5.00 7.80 13.54
CA ARG A 370 3.54 7.79 13.75
C ARG A 370 3.17 6.64 14.70
N THR A 371 2.71 6.95 15.89
CA THR A 371 2.06 5.99 16.81
C THR A 371 0.54 6.09 16.68
N GLN A 372 -0.23 5.30 17.41
CA GLN A 372 -1.70 5.36 17.33
C GLN A 372 -2.27 6.76 17.63
N SER A 373 -1.67 7.50 18.55
CA SER A 373 -2.20 8.80 19.00
C SER A 373 -1.33 9.98 18.64
N TRP A 374 -0.06 9.76 18.34
CA TRP A 374 0.91 10.83 18.17
C TRP A 374 1.68 10.73 16.86
N LYS A 375 2.08 11.90 16.35
CA LYS A 375 3.01 11.97 15.23
C LYS A 375 4.07 13.03 15.47
N TYR A 376 5.32 12.65 15.29
CA TYR A 376 6.46 13.56 15.33
C TYR A 376 7.08 13.67 13.94
N VAL A 377 7.24 14.91 13.46
CA VAL A 377 7.85 15.23 12.17
C VAL A 377 9.13 16.04 12.42
N ALA A 378 10.28 15.46 12.05
CA ALA A 378 11.59 16.05 12.29
C ALA A 378 12.06 16.97 11.17
N SER A 379 11.56 16.79 9.94
CA SER A 379 11.99 17.53 8.75
C SER A 379 10.81 17.85 7.84
N ASP A 380 10.87 19.01 7.16
CA ASP A 380 9.86 19.44 6.19
C ASP A 380 10.56 20.18 5.04
N TYR A 381 9.85 20.38 3.95
CA TYR A 381 10.30 21.18 2.83
C TYR A 381 10.12 22.67 3.11
N TYR A 382 11.15 23.43 2.79
CA TYR A 382 11.04 24.87 2.72
C TYR A 382 11.67 25.35 1.41
N ARG A 383 10.85 25.90 0.52
CA ARG A 383 11.26 26.35 -0.83
C ARG A 383 11.87 25.19 -1.64
N TYR A 384 13.19 25.13 -1.74
CA TYR A 384 13.94 24.21 -2.61
C TYR A 384 14.67 23.11 -1.85
N GLY A 385 14.49 23.00 -0.55
CA GLY A 385 15.25 22.05 0.25
C GLY A 385 14.53 21.55 1.49
N ILE A 386 14.92 20.36 1.92
CA ILE A 386 14.52 19.79 3.20
C ILE A 386 15.22 20.56 4.30
N ILE A 387 14.48 20.97 5.31
CA ILE A 387 15.01 21.58 6.53
C ILE A 387 14.73 20.69 7.73
N SER A 388 15.71 20.60 8.62
CA SER A 388 15.51 20.01 9.93
C SER A 388 14.73 21.00 10.81
N LEU A 389 13.47 20.66 11.10
CA LEU A 389 12.64 21.42 12.04
C LEU A 389 13.18 21.26 13.46
N GLU A 390 13.62 20.06 13.80
CA GLU A 390 14.28 19.72 15.05
C GLU A 390 15.54 20.57 15.27
N GLY A 391 16.47 20.56 14.29
CA GLY A 391 17.72 21.32 14.38
C GLY A 391 17.54 22.83 14.41
N ARG A 392 16.37 23.35 14.03
CA ARG A 392 15.99 24.77 14.10
C ARG A 392 15.22 25.13 15.37
N GLY A 393 14.96 24.16 16.25
CA GLY A 393 14.22 24.40 17.48
C GLY A 393 12.69 24.52 17.28
N TYR A 394 12.15 24.00 16.18
CA TYR A 394 10.70 23.97 15.89
C TYR A 394 10.17 22.53 15.84
N PRO A 395 10.27 21.73 16.91
CA PRO A 395 9.81 20.36 16.89
C PRO A 395 8.31 20.29 16.59
N GLN A 396 7.92 19.42 15.66
CA GLN A 396 6.53 19.26 15.23
C GLN A 396 5.97 17.98 15.83
N LEU A 397 5.23 18.12 16.92
CA LEU A 397 4.50 17.02 17.57
C LEU A 397 3.00 17.27 17.43
N TYR A 398 2.26 16.30 16.90
CA TYR A 398 0.83 16.40 16.68
C TYR A 398 0.07 15.34 17.47
N ASP A 399 -1.05 15.76 18.09
CA ASP A 399 -2.05 14.85 18.65
C ASP A 399 -3.01 14.46 17.53
N MET A 400 -2.84 13.28 16.99
CA MET A 400 -3.60 12.79 15.83
C MET A 400 -5.07 12.51 16.14
N SER A 401 -5.45 12.47 17.41
CA SER A 401 -6.87 12.36 17.82
C SER A 401 -7.62 13.70 17.78
N ALA A 402 -6.88 14.82 17.87
CA ALA A 402 -7.43 16.16 17.94
C ALA A 402 -7.08 17.04 16.73
N ASP A 403 -5.96 16.77 16.07
CA ASP A 403 -5.41 17.56 14.95
C ASP A 403 -5.00 16.64 13.78
N GLU A 404 -5.98 15.96 13.18
CA GLU A 404 -5.79 15.14 11.99
C GLU A 404 -5.08 15.89 10.84
N PRO A 405 -5.35 17.22 10.62
CA PRO A 405 -4.66 17.99 9.59
C PRO A 405 -3.20 18.38 9.91
N GLU A 406 -2.67 18.00 11.06
CA GLU A 406 -1.28 18.31 11.46
C GLU A 406 -0.95 19.81 11.42
N ASN A 407 -1.85 20.67 11.94
CA ASN A 407 -1.73 22.13 11.85
C ASN A 407 -1.00 22.76 13.03
N TYR A 408 -1.15 22.19 14.24
CA TYR A 408 -0.73 22.85 15.48
C TYR A 408 0.18 21.94 16.31
N SER A 409 1.48 22.24 16.31
CA SER A 409 2.42 21.50 17.16
C SER A 409 2.10 21.73 18.64
N VAL A 410 1.98 20.64 19.38
CA VAL A 410 1.80 20.62 20.83
C VAL A 410 3.06 20.21 21.60
N ALA A 411 4.21 20.24 20.95
CA ALA A 411 5.50 19.81 21.49
C ALA A 411 5.83 20.42 22.88
N THR A 412 5.53 21.72 23.07
CA THR A 412 5.78 22.41 24.34
C THR A 412 4.87 21.97 25.49
N ARG A 413 3.71 21.34 25.17
CA ARG A 413 2.74 20.85 26.15
C ARG A 413 3.00 19.40 26.56
N HIS A 414 3.71 18.65 25.71
CA HIS A 414 3.98 17.21 25.87
C HIS A 414 5.47 16.88 25.67
N PRO A 415 6.36 17.46 26.52
CA PRO A 415 7.80 17.29 26.36
C PRO A 415 8.28 15.85 26.57
N ASP A 416 7.56 15.08 27.38
CA ASP A 416 7.80 13.66 27.61
C ASP A 416 7.49 12.81 26.37
N VAL A 417 6.35 13.03 25.73
CA VAL A 417 5.98 12.37 24.47
C VAL A 417 6.95 12.77 23.36
N LEU A 418 7.32 14.07 23.28
CA LEU A 418 8.29 14.54 22.31
C LEU A 418 9.62 13.80 22.46
N ALA A 419 10.13 13.68 23.69
CA ALA A 419 11.39 13.00 23.97
C ALA A 419 11.35 11.50 23.61
N ASP A 420 10.22 10.82 23.88
CA ASP A 420 10.02 9.42 23.48
C ASP A 420 10.06 9.28 21.95
N LEU A 421 9.29 10.08 21.22
CA LEU A 421 9.25 9.98 19.76
C LEU A 421 10.54 10.42 19.07
N GLN A 422 11.28 11.35 19.65
CA GLN A 422 12.64 11.71 19.18
C GLN A 422 13.59 10.53 19.36
N ALA A 423 13.55 9.84 20.50
CA ALA A 423 14.37 8.65 20.73
C ALA A 423 14.03 7.51 19.75
N ARG A 424 12.75 7.28 19.48
CA ARG A 424 12.30 6.31 18.47
C ARG A 424 12.76 6.66 17.06
N LEU A 425 12.64 7.94 16.68
CA LEU A 425 13.13 8.43 15.38
C LEU A 425 14.63 8.19 15.23
N GLU A 426 15.41 8.49 16.25
CA GLU A 426 16.86 8.28 16.22
C GLU A 426 17.21 6.78 16.16
N SER A 427 16.49 5.94 16.89
CA SER A 427 16.62 4.48 16.80
C SER A 427 16.33 3.97 15.38
N ALA A 428 15.26 4.48 14.77
CA ALA A 428 14.92 4.13 13.39
C ALA A 428 16.02 4.62 12.41
N ARG A 429 16.54 5.82 12.57
CA ARG A 429 17.67 6.34 11.76
C ARG A 429 18.88 5.42 11.84
N GLN A 430 19.24 4.94 13.01
CA GLN A 430 20.35 4.01 13.22
C GLN A 430 20.07 2.65 12.58
N THR A 431 18.86 2.13 12.74
CA THR A 431 18.42 0.86 12.16
C THR A 431 18.51 0.86 10.64
N PHE A 432 18.10 1.96 10.01
CA PHE A 432 18.02 2.03 8.54
C PHE A 432 19.24 2.66 7.87
N ALA A 433 20.18 3.27 8.64
CA ALA A 433 21.40 3.85 8.08
C ALA A 433 22.24 2.90 7.19
N PRO A 434 22.39 1.59 7.52
CA PRO A 434 23.15 0.66 6.68
C PRO A 434 22.54 0.40 5.30
N PHE A 435 21.25 0.67 5.12
CA PHE A 435 20.54 0.41 3.87
C PHE A 435 20.53 1.61 2.92
N LYS A 436 21.00 2.79 3.35
CA LYS A 436 21.08 3.95 2.49
C LYS A 436 22.04 3.74 1.33
N SER A 437 21.62 4.17 0.15
CA SER A 437 22.43 4.11 -1.07
C SER A 437 23.72 4.96 -0.90
N LYS A 438 24.84 4.40 -1.28
CA LYS A 438 26.11 5.14 -1.28
C LYS A 438 26.15 6.20 -2.40
N ASP A 439 25.48 5.90 -3.49
CA ASP A 439 25.42 6.75 -4.68
C ASP A 439 23.98 7.00 -5.13
N LEU A 440 23.68 8.26 -5.47
CA LEU A 440 22.40 8.58 -6.10
C LEU A 440 22.32 7.97 -7.50
N PRO A 441 21.13 7.53 -7.94
CA PRO A 441 20.89 7.14 -9.32
C PRO A 441 21.30 8.22 -10.30
N GLU A 442 21.82 7.83 -11.46
CA GLU A 442 22.44 8.75 -12.45
C GLU A 442 21.52 9.89 -12.86
N PHE A 443 20.26 9.57 -13.13
CA PHE A 443 19.23 10.56 -13.44
C PHE A 443 19.17 11.66 -12.38
N TRP A 444 19.08 11.30 -11.11
CA TRP A 444 18.92 12.25 -10.00
C TRP A 444 20.24 12.99 -9.66
N ARG A 445 21.40 12.38 -9.94
CA ARG A 445 22.69 13.08 -9.86
C ARG A 445 22.75 14.30 -10.79
N SER A 446 22.11 14.24 -11.94
CA SER A 446 22.09 15.33 -12.91
C SER A 446 21.32 16.55 -12.42
N PHE A 447 20.30 16.37 -11.58
CA PHE A 447 19.51 17.47 -11.00
C PHE A 447 20.25 18.19 -9.86
N LYS A 448 21.10 17.50 -9.09
CA LYS A 448 21.90 18.13 -8.02
C LYS A 448 23.08 18.97 -8.55
N LYS A 449 23.41 18.85 -9.82
CA LYS A 449 24.50 19.62 -10.45
C LYS A 449 24.02 20.91 -11.13
N ARG A 450 22.74 21.18 -11.13
CA ARG A 450 22.12 22.42 -11.63
C ARG A 450 21.66 23.29 -10.46
#